data_9f8c39e889660cc21038ebfa67d314e5
#
_entry.id   9f8c39e889660cc21038ebfa67d314e5
#
_cell.length_a   1.000
_cell.length_b   1.000
_cell.length_c   1.000
_cell.angle_alpha   90.00
_cell.angle_beta   90.00
_cell.angle_gamma   90.00
#
_symmetry.space_group_name_H-M   'P 1'
#
loop_
_entity.id
_entity.type
_entity.pdbx_description
1 polymer ?
#
loop_
_entity_poly.entity_id
_entity_poly.type
_entity_poly.pdbx_seq_one_letter_code
_entity_poly.pdbx_strand_id
1 'polypeptide(L)'
;VQKVAKAGVYLASNTITFRQPADMFLGTADQLLVATALGTKPTFTSLTPATCSIVSGRVRGLAIGDCIIRATSPASKTHKAAAPVERLLTVGQPLEPIAKTLLWSEEFTGALNAAPDAAKWNLDTTDGCPPPYNNCGWGNAERQYYIEGANRLDGSTPGVLKITANRQANTSNLNCYYGRCEWLSGKMTTYGKVAFTYGYMEARIKAPKGVGTWPAFWLLGTNISTVPWPLSGEIDVMEYKGADPQITHGTLHFANASGNHVYNGGIKDTLMNLSDDYHRYGMLWEPDAITFYFDDIVVHRVNKGDTGLAYWPFGKSQAGVDPKFYVILNLAMGGNFGGAVDSGLTSATLNVDWVRYYSVNGLGKVSQK
;
A
#
# COMPACT_ATOMS: atom_id res chain seq x y z
N VAL A 1 12.72 -8.45 71.71
CA VAL A 1 12.64 -9.11 70.37
C VAL A 1 11.95 -8.14 69.45
N GLN A 2 12.72 -7.40 68.62
CA GLN A 2 12.18 -6.50 67.60
C GLN A 2 11.60 -7.34 66.45
N LYS A 3 10.28 -7.22 66.21
CA LYS A 3 9.62 -7.73 64.98
C LYS A 3 10.12 -6.92 63.78
N VAL A 4 10.96 -7.48 62.93
CA VAL A 4 11.28 -6.94 61.63
C VAL A 4 10.02 -7.00 60.75
N ALA A 5 9.44 -5.87 60.44
CA ALA A 5 8.33 -5.79 59.48
C ALA A 5 8.83 -6.27 58.11
N LYS A 6 8.18 -7.32 57.55
CA LYS A 6 8.42 -7.74 56.14
C LYS A 6 8.07 -6.58 55.23
N ALA A 7 9.06 -6.06 54.54
CA ALA A 7 8.82 -5.07 53.45
C ALA A 7 7.87 -5.70 52.43
N GLY A 8 6.72 -5.12 52.24
CA GLY A 8 5.75 -5.53 51.22
C GLY A 8 6.37 -5.33 49.83
N VAL A 9 6.32 -6.36 48.99
CA VAL A 9 6.74 -6.25 47.60
C VAL A 9 5.79 -5.29 46.87
N TYR A 10 6.28 -4.12 46.47
CA TYR A 10 5.51 -3.17 45.71
C TYR A 10 5.53 -3.57 44.23
N LEU A 11 4.40 -4.08 43.70
CA LEU A 11 4.30 -4.47 42.29
C LEU A 11 4.08 -3.24 41.41
N ALA A 12 4.86 -3.10 40.35
CA ALA A 12 4.72 -2.04 39.36
C ALA A 12 3.37 -2.17 38.59
N SER A 13 2.91 -1.07 38.01
CA SER A 13 1.73 -1.08 37.14
C SER A 13 2.04 -1.84 35.84
N ASN A 14 1.00 -2.42 35.22
CA ASN A 14 1.11 -3.16 33.97
C ASN A 14 -0.05 -2.74 33.05
N THR A 15 0.24 -2.61 31.77
CA THR A 15 -0.74 -2.29 30.71
C THR A 15 -0.51 -3.23 29.53
N ILE A 16 -1.60 -3.57 28.84
CA ILE A 16 -1.54 -4.34 27.59
C ILE A 16 -1.69 -3.39 26.42
N THR A 17 -0.74 -3.42 25.47
CA THR A 17 -0.92 -2.87 24.13
C THR A 17 -1.31 -4.02 23.23
N PHE A 18 -2.56 -4.06 22.80
CA PHE A 18 -3.08 -5.08 21.87
C PHE A 18 -3.39 -4.42 20.53
N ARG A 19 -2.63 -4.80 19.50
CA ARG A 19 -2.81 -4.31 18.13
C ARG A 19 -4.18 -4.74 17.62
N GLN A 20 -4.89 -3.86 16.88
CA GLN A 20 -6.16 -4.18 16.25
C GLN A 20 -5.95 -5.28 15.20
N PRO A 21 -6.56 -6.49 15.34
CA PRO A 21 -6.53 -7.48 14.27
C PRO A 21 -7.33 -6.98 13.06
N ALA A 22 -6.92 -7.36 11.86
CA ALA A 22 -7.69 -7.06 10.66
C ALA A 22 -8.93 -7.97 10.56
N ASP A 23 -9.94 -7.52 9.84
CA ASP A 23 -11.03 -8.39 9.42
C ASP A 23 -10.52 -9.55 8.59
N MET A 24 -11.20 -10.67 8.62
CA MET A 24 -10.81 -11.88 7.89
C MET A 24 -12.00 -12.50 7.18
N PHE A 25 -11.74 -13.40 6.23
CA PHE A 25 -12.80 -14.16 5.56
C PHE A 25 -12.78 -15.61 6.05
N LEU A 26 -13.96 -16.22 6.06
CA LEU A 26 -14.11 -17.64 6.41
C LEU A 26 -13.27 -18.50 5.45
N GLY A 27 -12.46 -19.40 6.02
CA GLY A 27 -11.57 -20.26 5.23
C GLY A 27 -10.21 -19.68 4.90
N THR A 28 -9.92 -18.42 5.28
CA THR A 28 -8.57 -17.85 5.13
C THR A 28 -7.61 -18.38 6.20
N ALA A 29 -6.29 -18.19 5.98
CA ALA A 29 -5.26 -18.57 6.93
C ALA A 29 -5.43 -17.88 8.30
N ASP A 30 -5.05 -18.59 9.37
CA ASP A 30 -5.09 -18.10 10.75
C ASP A 30 -4.24 -16.81 10.89
N GLN A 31 -4.81 -15.76 11.44
CA GLN A 31 -4.14 -14.46 11.61
C GLN A 31 -3.40 -14.39 12.96
N LEU A 32 -2.12 -13.97 12.94
CA LEU A 32 -1.33 -13.77 14.15
C LEU A 32 -1.88 -12.61 14.99
N LEU A 33 -2.02 -12.84 16.30
CA LEU A 33 -2.40 -11.80 17.27
C LEU A 33 -1.15 -11.22 17.92
N VAL A 34 -1.07 -9.89 17.97
CA VAL A 34 0.10 -9.18 18.51
C VAL A 34 -0.32 -8.33 19.71
N ALA A 35 0.23 -8.68 20.86
CA ALA A 35 0.08 -7.86 22.07
C ALA A 35 1.35 -7.89 22.91
N THR A 36 1.62 -6.80 23.63
CA THR A 36 2.75 -6.64 24.55
C THR A 36 2.25 -6.19 25.93
N ALA A 37 2.99 -6.54 26.97
CA ALA A 37 2.79 -6.05 28.32
C ALA A 37 4.15 -6.05 29.05
N LEU A 38 4.29 -5.18 30.08
CA LEU A 38 5.53 -5.06 30.85
C LEU A 38 5.77 -6.25 31.80
N GLY A 39 4.70 -6.90 32.23
CA GLY A 39 4.76 -8.03 33.16
C GLY A 39 4.83 -9.40 32.46
N THR A 40 3.75 -10.13 32.52
CA THR A 40 3.62 -11.46 31.88
C THR A 40 3.18 -11.30 30.41
N LYS A 41 3.76 -12.11 29.52
CA LYS A 41 3.35 -12.13 28.09
C LYS A 41 1.83 -12.32 27.99
N PRO A 42 1.12 -11.48 27.20
CA PRO A 42 -0.32 -11.60 27.02
C PRO A 42 -0.73 -12.95 26.43
N THR A 43 -1.88 -13.43 26.87
CA THR A 43 -2.58 -14.59 26.29
C THR A 43 -3.91 -14.14 25.73
N PHE A 44 -4.43 -14.87 24.73
CA PHE A 44 -5.65 -14.51 24.02
C PHE A 44 -6.74 -15.53 24.22
N THR A 45 -7.99 -15.06 24.31
CA THR A 45 -9.19 -15.88 24.34
C THR A 45 -10.24 -15.28 23.43
N SER A 46 -11.01 -16.11 22.71
CA SER A 46 -12.20 -15.67 21.98
C SER A 46 -13.36 -15.57 22.95
N LEU A 47 -14.06 -14.44 22.90
CA LEU A 47 -15.34 -14.24 23.61
C LEU A 47 -16.55 -14.65 22.76
N THR A 48 -16.32 -14.95 21.46
CA THR A 48 -17.32 -15.41 20.51
C THR A 48 -16.85 -16.74 19.87
N PRO A 49 -16.76 -17.83 20.67
CA PRO A 49 -16.15 -19.09 20.22
C PRO A 49 -16.92 -19.78 19.08
N ALA A 50 -18.16 -19.41 18.84
CA ALA A 50 -18.93 -19.86 17.68
C ALA A 50 -18.44 -19.23 16.36
N THR A 51 -17.90 -18.01 16.43
CA THR A 51 -17.43 -17.26 15.24
C THR A 51 -15.94 -17.43 15.01
N CYS A 52 -15.14 -17.50 16.09
CA CYS A 52 -13.70 -17.63 15.97
C CYS A 52 -13.06 -18.37 17.15
N SER A 53 -11.92 -19.00 16.91
CA SER A 53 -11.10 -19.67 17.94
C SER A 53 -9.69 -19.13 17.95
N ILE A 54 -8.98 -19.36 19.08
CA ILE A 54 -7.56 -19.03 19.21
C ILE A 54 -6.74 -20.31 19.17
N VAL A 55 -5.82 -20.40 18.22
CA VAL A 55 -4.91 -21.54 18.04
C VAL A 55 -3.46 -21.03 18.01
N SER A 56 -2.67 -21.39 18.99
CA SER A 56 -1.23 -21.03 19.06
C SER A 56 -0.98 -19.52 18.89
N GLY A 57 -1.80 -18.67 19.52
CA GLY A 57 -1.68 -17.21 19.44
C GLY A 57 -2.17 -16.60 18.12
N ARG A 58 -2.89 -17.39 17.32
CA ARG A 58 -3.54 -16.94 16.08
C ARG A 58 -5.04 -17.05 16.21
N VAL A 59 -5.77 -16.16 15.54
CA VAL A 59 -7.22 -16.24 15.40
C VAL A 59 -7.57 -17.02 14.14
N ARG A 60 -8.53 -17.93 14.26
CA ARG A 60 -9.15 -18.70 13.18
C ARG A 60 -10.62 -18.35 13.08
N GLY A 61 -11.08 -17.97 11.90
CA GLY A 61 -12.51 -17.79 11.59
C GLY A 61 -13.20 -19.15 11.47
N LEU A 62 -14.32 -19.31 12.18
CA LEU A 62 -15.13 -20.53 12.19
C LEU A 62 -16.51 -20.34 11.52
N ALA A 63 -17.07 -19.15 11.66
CA ALA A 63 -18.34 -18.75 11.06
C ALA A 63 -18.34 -17.24 10.78
N ILE A 64 -19.24 -16.81 9.90
CA ILE A 64 -19.43 -15.39 9.58
C ILE A 64 -20.00 -14.67 10.78
N GLY A 65 -19.51 -13.46 11.06
CA GLY A 65 -19.96 -12.63 12.16
C GLY A 65 -18.81 -11.98 12.93
N ASP A 66 -19.17 -11.37 14.04
CA ASP A 66 -18.23 -10.64 14.91
C ASP A 66 -17.40 -11.61 15.76
N CYS A 67 -16.08 -11.43 15.71
CA CYS A 67 -15.11 -12.13 16.52
C CYS A 67 -14.50 -11.17 17.54
N ILE A 68 -14.80 -11.35 18.81
CA ILE A 68 -14.27 -10.55 19.91
C ILE A 68 -13.16 -11.33 20.60
N ILE A 69 -11.96 -10.75 20.62
CA ILE A 69 -10.75 -11.34 21.20
C ILE A 69 -10.35 -10.52 22.42
N ARG A 70 -10.16 -11.19 23.55
CA ARG A 70 -9.64 -10.61 24.79
C ARG A 70 -8.18 -11.01 24.99
N ALA A 71 -7.32 -10.00 25.18
CA ALA A 71 -5.95 -10.18 25.65
C ALA A 71 -5.89 -10.00 27.17
N THR A 72 -5.19 -10.91 27.88
CA THR A 72 -5.00 -10.86 29.34
C THR A 72 -3.52 -11.02 29.67
N SER A 73 -3.05 -10.30 30.70
CA SER A 73 -1.71 -10.43 31.27
C SER A 73 -1.81 -10.53 32.79
N PRO A 74 -1.67 -11.73 33.40
CA PRO A 74 -1.78 -11.92 34.83
C PRO A 74 -0.62 -11.24 35.57
N ALA A 75 -0.77 -11.10 36.89
CA ALA A 75 0.31 -10.58 37.73
C ALA A 75 1.56 -11.44 37.67
N SER A 76 2.71 -10.81 37.79
CA SER A 76 4.02 -11.42 37.90
C SER A 76 4.67 -11.11 39.26
N LYS A 77 5.90 -11.54 39.48
CA LYS A 77 6.66 -11.21 40.68
C LYS A 77 6.98 -9.72 40.80
N THR A 78 6.92 -8.97 39.70
CA THR A 78 7.33 -7.56 39.61
C THR A 78 6.21 -6.62 39.22
N HIS A 79 5.14 -7.12 38.58
CA HIS A 79 4.04 -6.29 38.04
C HIS A 79 2.67 -6.81 38.47
N LYS A 80 1.73 -5.89 38.62
CA LYS A 80 0.30 -6.19 38.82
C LYS A 80 -0.29 -6.85 37.58
N ALA A 81 -1.44 -7.52 37.70
CA ALA A 81 -2.23 -7.89 36.51
C ALA A 81 -2.64 -6.63 35.73
N ALA A 82 -2.57 -6.70 34.41
CA ALA A 82 -3.06 -5.65 33.56
C ALA A 82 -4.58 -5.76 33.39
N ALA A 83 -5.27 -4.62 33.18
CA ALA A 83 -6.64 -4.63 32.73
C ALA A 83 -6.73 -5.34 31.37
N PRO A 84 -7.69 -6.27 31.16
CA PRO A 84 -7.89 -6.92 29.88
C PRO A 84 -8.18 -5.92 28.77
N VAL A 85 -7.71 -6.19 27.56
CA VAL A 85 -8.00 -5.39 26.35
C VAL A 85 -8.73 -6.26 25.35
N GLU A 86 -9.83 -5.77 24.82
CA GLU A 86 -10.63 -6.46 23.82
C GLU A 86 -10.46 -5.79 22.45
N ARG A 87 -10.55 -6.62 21.39
CA ARG A 87 -10.58 -6.19 20.00
C ARG A 87 -11.66 -6.96 19.25
N LEU A 88 -12.41 -6.25 18.43
CA LEU A 88 -13.39 -6.79 17.50
C LEU A 88 -12.74 -6.89 16.12
N LEU A 89 -12.92 -8.03 15.45
CA LEU A 89 -12.73 -8.19 14.02
C LEU A 89 -13.96 -8.88 13.43
N THR A 90 -14.23 -8.67 12.15
CA THR A 90 -15.33 -9.34 11.45
C THR A 90 -14.80 -10.53 10.66
N VAL A 91 -15.46 -11.69 10.78
CA VAL A 91 -15.28 -12.82 9.87
C VAL A 91 -16.35 -12.70 8.79
N GLY A 92 -15.93 -12.30 7.59
CA GLY A 92 -16.81 -12.12 6.42
C GLY A 92 -17.03 -13.40 5.62
N GLN A 93 -17.89 -13.30 4.61
CA GLN A 93 -18.04 -14.36 3.59
C GLN A 93 -16.72 -14.53 2.85
N PRO A 94 -16.35 -15.78 2.45
CA PRO A 94 -15.28 -15.98 1.49
C PRO A 94 -15.61 -15.13 0.26
N LEU A 95 -14.62 -14.39 -0.24
CA LEU A 95 -14.77 -13.79 -1.55
C LEU A 95 -14.79 -14.93 -2.57
N GLU A 96 -15.88 -15.02 -3.33
CA GLU A 96 -15.89 -15.88 -4.51
C GLU A 96 -14.70 -15.53 -5.39
N PRO A 97 -13.96 -16.51 -5.93
CA PRO A 97 -12.84 -16.22 -6.80
C PRO A 97 -13.34 -15.35 -7.96
N ILE A 98 -12.79 -14.16 -8.09
CA ILE A 98 -13.13 -13.26 -9.18
C ILE A 98 -12.74 -13.94 -10.49
N ALA A 99 -13.69 -14.31 -11.32
CA ALA A 99 -13.43 -14.85 -12.64
C ALA A 99 -12.80 -13.75 -13.50
N LYS A 100 -11.50 -13.89 -13.79
CA LYS A 100 -10.68 -12.90 -14.49
C LYS A 100 -10.29 -13.41 -15.88
N THR A 101 -10.48 -12.59 -16.92
CA THR A 101 -9.93 -12.87 -18.26
C THR A 101 -8.83 -11.86 -18.55
N LEU A 102 -7.60 -12.33 -18.79
CA LEU A 102 -6.44 -11.48 -19.06
C LEU A 102 -6.66 -10.67 -20.35
N LEU A 103 -6.53 -9.35 -20.26
CA LEU A 103 -6.62 -8.43 -21.39
C LEU A 103 -5.27 -7.80 -21.75
N TRP A 104 -4.41 -7.59 -20.76
CA TRP A 104 -3.09 -6.98 -20.95
C TRP A 104 -2.14 -7.42 -19.83
N SER A 105 -0.86 -7.55 -20.18
CA SER A 105 0.20 -7.79 -19.19
C SER A 105 1.52 -7.12 -19.57
N GLU A 106 2.30 -6.88 -18.53
CA GLU A 106 3.71 -6.57 -18.60
C GLU A 106 4.46 -7.53 -17.67
N GLU A 107 5.25 -8.40 -18.26
CA GLU A 107 6.00 -9.45 -17.55
C GLU A 107 7.49 -9.09 -17.40
N PHE A 108 7.88 -7.88 -17.77
CA PHE A 108 9.23 -7.33 -17.66
C PHE A 108 10.35 -8.24 -18.21
N THR A 109 10.02 -9.06 -19.18
CA THR A 109 10.98 -9.97 -19.82
C THR A 109 11.90 -9.21 -20.76
N GLY A 110 13.21 -9.39 -20.62
CA GLY A 110 14.20 -8.73 -21.48
C GLY A 110 15.63 -9.02 -21.04
N ALA A 111 16.60 -8.47 -21.75
CA ALA A 111 18.01 -8.63 -21.42
C ALA A 111 18.37 -7.95 -20.08
N LEU A 112 19.37 -8.47 -19.41
CA LEU A 112 19.93 -7.85 -18.19
C LEU A 112 20.28 -6.38 -18.44
N ASN A 113 19.85 -5.51 -17.55
CA ASN A 113 20.02 -4.05 -17.60
C ASN A 113 19.34 -3.35 -18.80
N ALA A 114 18.48 -4.03 -19.55
CA ALA A 114 17.67 -3.35 -20.55
C ALA A 114 16.67 -2.38 -19.89
N ALA A 115 16.28 -1.34 -20.62
CA ALA A 115 15.16 -0.50 -20.23
C ALA A 115 13.84 -1.25 -20.45
N PRO A 116 12.76 -0.91 -19.71
CA PRO A 116 11.41 -1.37 -20.01
C PRO A 116 10.98 -1.03 -21.45
N ASP A 117 10.02 -1.79 -21.98
CA ASP A 117 9.51 -1.64 -23.35
C ASP A 117 9.00 -0.20 -23.62
N ALA A 118 9.72 0.52 -24.49
CA ALA A 118 9.37 1.90 -24.85
C ALA A 118 8.03 2.03 -25.60
N ALA A 119 7.47 0.95 -26.13
CA ALA A 119 6.12 0.97 -26.71
C ALA A 119 5.03 1.07 -25.63
N LYS A 120 5.31 0.62 -24.40
CA LYS A 120 4.38 0.62 -23.29
C LYS A 120 4.68 1.71 -22.25
N TRP A 121 5.94 2.05 -22.03
CA TRP A 121 6.39 2.88 -20.92
C TRP A 121 7.13 4.15 -21.33
N ASN A 122 6.87 5.25 -20.65
CA ASN A 122 7.72 6.44 -20.63
C ASN A 122 8.53 6.40 -19.33
N LEU A 123 9.77 6.89 -19.37
CA LEU A 123 10.63 7.03 -18.19
C LEU A 123 10.78 8.51 -17.87
N ASP A 124 10.40 8.92 -16.67
CA ASP A 124 10.50 10.31 -16.23
C ASP A 124 11.95 10.67 -15.88
N THR A 125 12.35 11.91 -16.22
CA THR A 125 13.72 12.45 -15.99
C THR A 125 13.63 13.84 -15.39
N THR A 126 13.14 13.95 -14.14
CA THR A 126 12.89 15.24 -13.48
C THR A 126 12.62 15.04 -11.97
N ASP A 127 12.70 16.13 -11.21
CA ASP A 127 12.18 16.23 -9.83
C ASP A 127 10.77 16.84 -9.78
N GLY A 128 10.13 17.03 -10.95
CA GLY A 128 8.80 17.63 -11.09
C GLY A 128 8.80 19.16 -11.23
N CYS A 129 9.93 19.84 -11.01
CA CYS A 129 10.00 21.30 -11.12
C CYS A 129 9.81 21.84 -12.54
N PRO A 130 10.49 21.28 -13.57
CA PRO A 130 10.37 21.82 -14.92
C PRO A 130 8.98 21.58 -15.55
N PRO A 131 8.60 22.40 -16.55
CA PRO A 131 7.45 22.07 -17.38
C PRO A 131 7.59 20.69 -18.02
N PRO A 132 6.51 20.00 -18.27
CA PRO A 132 5.13 20.43 -18.11
C PRO A 132 4.55 20.27 -16.68
N TYR A 133 5.33 19.73 -15.75
CA TYR A 133 4.82 19.39 -14.42
C TYR A 133 4.63 20.62 -13.53
N ASN A 134 5.62 21.53 -13.47
CA ASN A 134 5.62 22.72 -12.61
C ASN A 134 5.23 22.39 -11.15
N ASN A 135 5.66 21.22 -10.67
CA ASN A 135 5.28 20.65 -9.38
C ASN A 135 6.52 20.11 -8.65
N CYS A 136 7.33 21.03 -8.13
CA CYS A 136 8.61 20.74 -7.49
C CYS A 136 8.47 19.71 -6.36
N GLY A 137 9.37 18.71 -6.33
CA GLY A 137 9.28 17.59 -5.39
C GLY A 137 7.95 16.86 -5.49
N TRP A 138 7.33 16.89 -6.69
CA TRP A 138 6.06 16.26 -7.02
C TRP A 138 4.89 16.71 -6.10
N GLY A 139 5.00 17.92 -5.52
CA GLY A 139 4.02 18.47 -4.58
C GLY A 139 4.07 17.86 -3.18
N ASN A 140 4.94 16.90 -2.95
CA ASN A 140 5.04 16.11 -1.72
C ASN A 140 6.36 16.30 -0.97
N ALA A 141 7.17 17.28 -1.35
CA ALA A 141 8.51 17.49 -0.81
C ALA A 141 9.45 16.27 -0.98
N GLU A 142 9.26 15.49 -2.04
CA GLU A 142 10.08 14.32 -2.36
C GLU A 142 11.53 14.70 -2.65
N ARG A 143 12.48 13.81 -2.33
CA ARG A 143 13.91 14.11 -2.29
C ARG A 143 14.70 13.56 -3.48
N GLN A 144 14.09 12.83 -4.40
CA GLN A 144 14.75 12.24 -5.55
C GLN A 144 14.58 13.10 -6.82
N TYR A 145 15.53 12.92 -7.72
CA TYR A 145 15.42 13.22 -9.13
C TYR A 145 15.23 11.90 -9.87
N TYR A 146 14.21 11.77 -10.70
CA TYR A 146 14.00 10.56 -11.51
C TYR A 146 14.93 10.57 -12.72
N ILE A 147 15.49 9.41 -13.05
CA ILE A 147 16.37 9.19 -14.19
C ILE A 147 16.00 7.88 -14.91
N GLU A 148 16.19 7.81 -16.22
CA GLU A 148 15.94 6.60 -17.01
C GLU A 148 16.75 5.39 -16.49
N GLY A 149 18.01 5.63 -16.13
CA GLY A 149 18.95 4.62 -15.68
C GLY A 149 18.56 3.87 -14.42
N ALA A 150 17.57 4.40 -13.65
CA ALA A 150 17.08 3.78 -12.44
C ALA A 150 16.03 2.67 -12.68
N ASN A 151 15.50 2.54 -13.91
CA ASN A 151 14.49 1.56 -14.31
C ASN A 151 15.15 0.51 -15.20
N ARG A 152 15.44 -0.70 -14.68
CA ARG A 152 16.19 -1.75 -15.38
C ARG A 152 15.57 -3.13 -15.19
N LEU A 153 15.62 -3.94 -16.26
CA LEU A 153 15.26 -5.35 -16.21
C LEU A 153 16.42 -6.18 -15.64
N ASP A 154 16.09 -7.22 -14.90
CA ASP A 154 17.10 -8.08 -14.25
C ASP A 154 17.62 -9.21 -15.12
N GLY A 155 17.05 -9.41 -16.32
CA GLY A 155 17.46 -10.42 -17.28
C GLY A 155 16.99 -11.84 -16.98
N SER A 156 16.17 -12.03 -15.94
CA SER A 156 15.57 -13.34 -15.62
C SER A 156 14.40 -13.68 -16.55
N THR A 157 13.94 -14.95 -16.48
CA THR A 157 12.73 -15.44 -17.17
C THR A 157 11.93 -16.30 -16.22
N PRO A 158 10.72 -15.87 -15.77
CA PRO A 158 10.09 -14.54 -16.03
C PRO A 158 10.98 -13.38 -15.54
N GLY A 159 10.79 -12.19 -16.16
CA GLY A 159 11.60 -11.01 -15.87
C GLY A 159 11.17 -10.26 -14.60
N VAL A 160 12.06 -9.41 -14.08
CA VAL A 160 11.77 -8.48 -12.98
C VAL A 160 12.24 -7.08 -13.36
N LEU A 161 11.34 -6.11 -13.22
CA LEU A 161 11.72 -4.70 -13.22
C LEU A 161 12.32 -4.34 -11.86
N LYS A 162 13.49 -3.70 -11.89
CA LYS A 162 14.13 -3.08 -10.73
C LYS A 162 14.08 -1.56 -10.87
N ILE A 163 13.39 -0.90 -9.95
CA ILE A 163 13.44 0.55 -9.80
C ILE A 163 14.34 0.83 -8.60
N THR A 164 15.54 1.37 -8.86
CA THR A 164 16.55 1.53 -7.83
C THR A 164 16.80 3.00 -7.51
N ALA A 165 16.60 3.37 -6.25
CA ALA A 165 17.00 4.65 -5.70
C ALA A 165 18.43 4.54 -5.15
N ASN A 166 19.32 5.45 -5.58
CA ASN A 166 20.70 5.53 -5.10
C ASN A 166 20.98 6.90 -4.51
N ARG A 167 21.58 6.94 -3.32
CA ARG A 167 22.05 8.18 -2.69
C ARG A 167 23.24 8.72 -3.45
N GLN A 168 23.24 10.02 -3.69
CA GLN A 168 24.34 10.71 -4.36
C GLN A 168 25.29 11.29 -3.32
N ALA A 169 26.55 10.87 -3.36
CA ALA A 169 27.61 11.51 -2.59
C ALA A 169 27.95 12.82 -3.31
N ASN A 170 27.48 13.97 -2.84
CA ASN A 170 27.83 15.36 -3.22
C ASN A 170 28.36 15.63 -4.65
N THR A 171 28.29 14.64 -5.54
CA THR A 171 28.85 14.62 -6.90
C THR A 171 27.80 14.71 -8.00
N SER A 172 26.51 14.67 -7.65
CA SER A 172 25.44 14.84 -8.65
C SER A 172 25.52 16.25 -9.23
N ASN A 173 25.54 16.35 -10.56
CA ASN A 173 25.39 17.62 -11.28
C ASN A 173 23.91 18.03 -11.42
N LEU A 174 22.96 17.22 -10.91
CA LEU A 174 21.53 17.49 -10.97
C LEU A 174 21.10 18.34 -9.78
N ASN A 175 20.28 19.36 -10.06
CA ASN A 175 19.68 20.21 -9.06
C ASN A 175 18.21 19.85 -8.89
N CYS A 176 17.81 19.63 -7.65
CA CYS A 176 16.43 19.53 -7.19
C CYS A 176 15.99 20.89 -6.60
N TYR A 177 14.71 21.02 -6.28
CA TYR A 177 14.13 22.25 -5.72
C TYR A 177 14.81 22.72 -4.42
N TYR A 178 15.50 21.83 -3.72
CA TYR A 178 16.22 22.11 -2.45
C TYR A 178 17.74 22.21 -2.61
N GLY A 179 18.26 22.26 -3.82
CA GLY A 179 19.70 22.27 -4.13
C GLY A 179 20.14 21.00 -4.85
N ARG A 180 21.37 20.52 -4.61
CA ARG A 180 21.84 19.27 -5.24
C ARG A 180 20.95 18.10 -4.85
N CYS A 181 20.58 17.30 -5.84
CA CYS A 181 19.73 16.12 -5.61
C CYS A 181 20.48 15.09 -4.77
N GLU A 182 19.90 14.71 -3.64
CA GLU A 182 20.46 13.69 -2.73
C GLU A 182 20.22 12.27 -3.24
N TRP A 183 19.15 12.07 -4.03
CA TRP A 183 18.75 10.77 -4.49
C TRP A 183 18.47 10.78 -5.99
N LEU A 184 18.95 9.75 -6.70
CA LEU A 184 18.50 9.42 -8.05
C LEU A 184 17.63 8.18 -7.98
N SER A 185 16.45 8.21 -8.60
CA SER A 185 15.47 7.12 -8.55
C SER A 185 14.77 6.96 -9.90
N GLY A 186 13.77 6.05 -9.97
CA GLY A 186 13.00 5.77 -11.17
C GLY A 186 11.52 6.02 -11.02
N LYS A 187 10.92 6.50 -12.11
CA LYS A 187 9.48 6.59 -12.33
C LYS A 187 9.18 6.27 -13.79
N MET A 188 8.15 5.47 -14.01
CA MET A 188 7.70 5.11 -15.34
C MET A 188 6.19 5.15 -15.45
N THR A 189 5.69 5.51 -16.64
CA THR A 189 4.25 5.69 -16.87
C THR A 189 3.81 5.11 -18.20
N THR A 190 2.55 4.67 -18.29
CA THR A 190 1.93 4.28 -19.58
C THR A 190 1.20 5.43 -20.24
N TYR A 191 1.37 6.69 -19.78
CA TYR A 191 0.70 7.86 -20.31
C TYR A 191 0.86 8.01 -21.82
N GLY A 192 -0.26 8.19 -22.53
CA GLY A 192 -0.27 8.34 -23.99
C GLY A 192 0.05 7.06 -24.78
N LYS A 193 0.30 5.93 -24.14
CA LYS A 193 0.62 4.63 -24.76
C LYS A 193 -0.43 3.57 -24.44
N VAL A 194 -0.68 3.31 -23.16
CA VAL A 194 -1.69 2.33 -22.70
C VAL A 194 -2.56 2.96 -21.62
N ALA A 195 -3.86 2.82 -21.76
CA ALA A 195 -4.84 3.28 -20.77
C ALA A 195 -5.91 2.21 -20.53
N PHE A 196 -6.46 2.25 -19.33
CA PHE A 196 -7.37 1.25 -18.79
C PHE A 196 -8.68 1.89 -18.36
N THR A 197 -9.75 1.11 -18.43
CA THR A 197 -11.09 1.53 -18.00
C THR A 197 -11.76 0.36 -17.30
N TYR A 198 -12.12 0.51 -16.00
CA TYR A 198 -12.76 -0.51 -15.17
C TYR A 198 -11.94 -1.81 -15.08
N GLY A 199 -12.56 -2.94 -14.69
CA GLY A 199 -11.92 -4.24 -14.63
C GLY A 199 -11.04 -4.46 -13.41
N TYR A 200 -10.16 -5.45 -13.46
CA TYR A 200 -9.26 -5.80 -12.37
C TYR A 200 -7.81 -5.59 -12.79
N MET A 201 -7.09 -4.80 -12.02
CA MET A 201 -5.65 -4.57 -12.22
C MET A 201 -4.89 -5.06 -10.99
N GLU A 202 -3.77 -5.73 -11.21
CA GLU A 202 -2.88 -6.16 -10.13
C GLU A 202 -1.41 -6.12 -10.58
N ALA A 203 -0.53 -5.91 -9.60
CA ALA A 203 0.91 -6.06 -9.77
C ALA A 203 1.48 -6.96 -8.66
N ARG A 204 2.51 -7.75 -9.00
CA ARG A 204 3.27 -8.54 -8.04
C ARG A 204 4.55 -7.80 -7.72
N ILE A 205 4.66 -7.33 -6.48
CA ILE A 205 5.68 -6.37 -6.06
C ILE A 205 6.34 -6.84 -4.77
N LYS A 206 7.66 -6.68 -4.69
CA LYS A 206 8.45 -6.76 -3.46
C LYS A 206 8.91 -5.36 -3.09
N ALA A 207 8.45 -4.85 -1.95
CA ALA A 207 8.74 -3.50 -1.49
C ALA A 207 10.24 -3.31 -1.17
N PRO A 208 10.78 -2.08 -1.27
CA PRO A 208 12.16 -1.79 -0.88
C PRO A 208 12.33 -1.84 0.64
N LYS A 209 13.54 -2.16 1.10
CA LYS A 209 13.94 -1.99 2.51
C LYS A 209 14.47 -0.58 2.74
N GLY A 210 14.20 -0.02 3.91
CA GLY A 210 14.82 1.21 4.40
C GLY A 210 13.84 2.31 4.74
N VAL A 211 14.07 2.97 5.87
CA VAL A 211 13.28 4.11 6.33
C VAL A 211 13.42 5.27 5.36
N GLY A 212 12.31 5.88 4.99
CA GLY A 212 12.25 6.97 4.02
C GLY A 212 12.02 6.52 2.58
N THR A 213 11.89 5.21 2.28
CA THR A 213 11.43 4.74 0.98
C THR A 213 9.91 4.87 0.86
N TRP A 214 9.45 5.30 -0.31
CA TRP A 214 8.04 5.45 -0.67
C TRP A 214 7.80 4.95 -2.10
N PRO A 215 7.71 3.65 -2.32
CA PRO A 215 7.28 3.09 -3.59
C PRO A 215 5.77 3.24 -3.77
N ALA A 216 5.34 3.37 -5.04
CA ALA A 216 3.93 3.37 -5.39
C ALA A 216 3.65 2.64 -6.72
N PHE A 217 2.49 1.97 -6.74
CA PHE A 217 1.81 1.45 -7.92
C PHE A 217 0.43 2.10 -7.97
N TRP A 218 0.21 2.98 -8.93
CA TRP A 218 -0.92 3.89 -8.95
C TRP A 218 -1.35 4.29 -10.36
N LEU A 219 -2.49 4.97 -10.47
CA LEU A 219 -3.04 5.40 -11.73
C LEU A 219 -3.53 6.84 -11.66
N LEU A 220 -3.38 7.58 -12.78
CA LEU A 220 -3.96 8.91 -12.97
C LEU A 220 -4.88 8.96 -14.18
N GLY A 221 -5.88 9.84 -14.13
CA GLY A 221 -6.75 10.10 -15.26
C GLY A 221 -5.99 10.59 -16.49
N THR A 222 -6.25 10.01 -17.67
CA THR A 222 -5.57 10.41 -18.92
C THR A 222 -5.89 11.84 -19.35
N ASN A 223 -6.93 12.44 -18.78
CA ASN A 223 -7.34 13.82 -19.02
C ASN A 223 -6.62 14.86 -18.15
N ILE A 224 -5.60 14.46 -17.40
CA ILE A 224 -4.85 15.32 -16.45
C ILE A 224 -4.34 16.63 -17.08
N SER A 225 -4.05 16.63 -18.38
CA SER A 225 -3.62 17.85 -19.11
C SER A 225 -4.71 18.90 -19.31
N THR A 226 -5.98 18.52 -19.21
CA THR A 226 -7.15 19.41 -19.44
C THR A 226 -8.03 19.51 -18.20
N VAL A 227 -8.03 18.51 -17.35
CA VAL A 227 -8.74 18.43 -16.07
C VAL A 227 -7.70 18.29 -14.96
N PRO A 228 -7.36 19.38 -14.26
CA PRO A 228 -6.27 19.34 -13.30
C PRO A 228 -6.58 18.40 -12.11
N TRP A 229 -5.53 17.86 -11.51
CA TRP A 229 -5.64 17.17 -10.23
C TRP A 229 -6.23 18.10 -9.15
N PRO A 230 -7.11 17.66 -8.25
CA PRO A 230 -7.57 16.28 -8.07
C PRO A 230 -8.83 15.91 -8.87
N LEU A 231 -9.32 16.78 -9.74
CA LEU A 231 -10.53 16.55 -10.55
C LEU A 231 -10.35 15.40 -11.56
N SER A 232 -9.13 15.19 -12.07
CA SER A 232 -8.80 14.06 -12.96
C SER A 232 -8.93 12.69 -12.29
N GLY A 233 -8.89 12.64 -10.96
CA GLY A 233 -8.89 11.41 -10.15
C GLY A 233 -7.52 10.72 -10.12
N GLU A 234 -7.25 10.03 -9.00
CA GLU A 234 -6.06 9.23 -8.76
C GLU A 234 -6.45 7.96 -7.99
N ILE A 235 -5.85 6.83 -8.34
CA ILE A 235 -6.09 5.53 -7.71
C ILE A 235 -4.74 4.95 -7.30
N ASP A 236 -4.45 4.94 -6.00
CA ASP A 236 -3.23 4.36 -5.45
C ASP A 236 -3.52 2.92 -5.03
N VAL A 237 -3.14 1.97 -5.91
CA VAL A 237 -3.37 0.55 -5.66
C VAL A 237 -2.46 0.04 -4.55
N MET A 238 -1.26 0.57 -4.49
CA MET A 238 -0.28 0.27 -3.45
C MET A 238 0.58 1.49 -3.16
N GLU A 239 0.59 1.88 -1.90
CA GLU A 239 1.63 2.73 -1.34
C GLU A 239 2.22 2.09 -0.09
N TYR A 240 3.51 2.30 0.14
CA TYR A 240 4.25 1.72 1.25
C TYR A 240 5.22 2.75 1.83
N LYS A 241 5.42 2.70 3.15
CA LYS A 241 6.44 3.48 3.86
C LYS A 241 7.50 2.56 4.42
N GLY A 242 8.75 2.81 4.12
CA GLY A 242 9.84 2.03 4.70
C GLY A 242 9.94 2.12 6.23
N ALA A 243 9.32 3.14 6.85
CA ALA A 243 9.21 3.26 8.30
C ALA A 243 8.18 2.30 8.92
N ASP A 244 7.15 1.90 8.14
CA ASP A 244 6.06 1.01 8.56
C ASP A 244 6.07 -0.27 7.69
N PRO A 245 7.08 -1.15 7.80
CA PRO A 245 7.39 -2.18 6.81
C PRO A 245 6.32 -3.27 6.66
N GLN A 246 5.32 -3.29 7.52
CA GLN A 246 4.22 -4.26 7.53
C GLN A 246 2.90 -3.68 6.98
N ILE A 247 2.89 -2.40 6.60
CA ILE A 247 1.65 -1.69 6.23
C ILE A 247 1.67 -1.35 4.74
N THR A 248 0.58 -1.69 4.05
CA THR A 248 0.28 -1.17 2.71
C THR A 248 -0.98 -0.32 2.74
N HIS A 249 -1.06 0.66 1.86
CA HIS A 249 -2.19 1.57 1.71
C HIS A 249 -2.81 1.39 0.33
N GLY A 250 -4.15 1.50 0.26
CA GLY A 250 -4.89 1.66 -0.99
C GLY A 250 -5.79 2.88 -0.86
N THR A 251 -5.68 3.85 -1.77
CA THR A 251 -6.29 5.18 -1.60
C THR A 251 -6.89 5.68 -2.92
N LEU A 252 -8.00 6.41 -2.84
CA LEU A 252 -8.54 7.23 -3.92
C LEU A 252 -8.35 8.69 -3.59
N HIS A 253 -7.80 9.48 -4.52
CA HIS A 253 -7.74 10.93 -4.43
C HIS A 253 -8.64 11.55 -5.48
N PHE A 254 -9.47 12.53 -5.08
CA PHE A 254 -10.47 13.16 -5.93
C PHE A 254 -10.87 14.53 -5.37
N ALA A 255 -11.77 15.24 -6.06
CA ALA A 255 -12.27 16.52 -5.61
C ALA A 255 -13.63 16.39 -4.92
N ASN A 256 -13.88 17.21 -3.89
CA ASN A 256 -15.23 17.41 -3.35
C ASN A 256 -16.05 18.37 -4.27
N ALA A 257 -17.30 18.64 -3.89
CA ALA A 257 -18.19 19.52 -4.63
C ALA A 257 -17.65 20.96 -4.84
N SER A 258 -16.72 21.39 -3.98
CA SER A 258 -16.06 22.70 -4.08
C SER A 258 -14.75 22.67 -4.88
N GLY A 259 -14.38 21.53 -5.46
CA GLY A 259 -13.13 21.34 -6.20
C GLY A 259 -11.90 21.11 -5.32
N ASN A 260 -12.04 21.04 -3.99
CA ASN A 260 -10.94 20.81 -3.08
C ASN A 260 -10.56 19.32 -3.02
N HIS A 261 -9.27 19.05 -2.85
CA HIS A 261 -8.76 17.69 -2.66
C HIS A 261 -9.35 17.00 -1.43
N VAL A 262 -9.82 15.80 -1.64
CA VAL A 262 -10.24 14.85 -0.60
C VAL A 262 -9.75 13.45 -0.98
N TYR A 263 -9.66 12.56 0.00
CA TYR A 263 -9.26 11.17 -0.23
C TYR A 263 -10.11 10.21 0.59
N ASN A 264 -10.17 8.97 0.13
CA ASN A 264 -10.75 7.86 0.87
C ASN A 264 -9.88 6.62 0.65
N GLY A 265 -9.39 6.02 1.72
CA GLY A 265 -8.47 4.90 1.63
C GLY A 265 -8.45 4.03 2.88
N GLY A 266 -7.89 2.85 2.73
CA GLY A 266 -7.69 1.88 3.78
C GLY A 266 -6.24 1.44 3.90
N ILE A 267 -5.92 0.87 5.04
CA ILE A 267 -4.63 0.26 5.32
C ILE A 267 -4.78 -1.22 5.58
N LYS A 268 -3.80 -2.00 5.14
CA LYS A 268 -3.65 -3.40 5.53
C LYS A 268 -2.37 -3.57 6.33
N ASP A 269 -2.54 -3.94 7.58
CA ASP A 269 -1.46 -4.48 8.39
C ASP A 269 -1.30 -5.96 8.09
N THR A 270 -0.21 -6.31 7.44
CA THR A 270 0.05 -7.67 6.96
C THR A 270 0.73 -8.54 7.99
N LEU A 271 1.23 -7.95 9.09
CA LEU A 271 2.01 -8.60 10.14
C LEU A 271 3.33 -9.23 9.64
N MET A 272 3.73 -8.95 8.40
CA MET A 272 4.97 -9.39 7.80
C MET A 272 5.65 -8.21 7.09
N ASN A 273 6.97 -8.23 6.96
CA ASN A 273 7.66 -7.18 6.22
C ASN A 273 7.42 -7.38 4.71
N LEU A 274 6.80 -6.41 4.07
CA LEU A 274 6.48 -6.43 2.63
C LEU A 274 7.73 -6.40 1.74
N SER A 275 8.90 -6.15 2.35
CA SER A 275 10.21 -6.20 1.69
C SER A 275 10.88 -7.58 1.73
N ASP A 276 10.30 -8.58 2.40
CA ASP A 276 10.91 -9.91 2.52
C ASP A 276 10.53 -10.82 1.35
N ASP A 277 9.33 -10.66 0.78
CA ASP A 277 8.85 -11.43 -0.38
C ASP A 277 7.99 -10.60 -1.33
N TYR A 278 7.59 -11.19 -2.45
CA TYR A 278 6.66 -10.63 -3.42
C TYR A 278 5.22 -10.84 -2.98
N HIS A 279 4.43 -9.78 -3.06
CA HIS A 279 3.00 -9.76 -2.76
C HIS A 279 2.20 -9.24 -3.94
N ARG A 280 0.93 -9.61 -4.04
CA ARG A 280 0.01 -9.09 -5.06
C ARG A 280 -0.81 -7.94 -4.50
N TYR A 281 -0.73 -6.81 -5.18
CA TYR A 281 -1.52 -5.61 -4.90
C TYR A 281 -2.47 -5.41 -6.04
N GLY A 282 -3.77 -5.39 -5.77
CA GLY A 282 -4.80 -5.35 -6.79
C GLY A 282 -5.91 -4.38 -6.51
N MET A 283 -6.65 -4.03 -7.55
CA MET A 283 -7.91 -3.31 -7.47
C MET A 283 -8.94 -3.89 -8.42
N LEU A 284 -10.19 -3.99 -7.97
CA LEU A 284 -11.37 -4.15 -8.82
C LEU A 284 -12.00 -2.77 -8.99
N TRP A 285 -12.00 -2.27 -10.21
CA TRP A 285 -12.58 -0.99 -10.57
C TRP A 285 -13.89 -1.21 -11.32
N GLU A 286 -14.98 -0.85 -10.66
CA GLU A 286 -16.35 -0.86 -11.16
C GLU A 286 -16.82 0.60 -11.41
N PRO A 287 -17.88 0.85 -12.21
CA PRO A 287 -18.35 2.23 -12.48
C PRO A 287 -18.68 3.04 -11.22
N ASP A 288 -19.19 2.41 -10.18
CA ASP A 288 -19.65 3.06 -8.96
C ASP A 288 -18.92 2.59 -7.68
N ALA A 289 -17.81 1.83 -7.82
CA ALA A 289 -17.01 1.38 -6.69
C ALA A 289 -15.59 1.00 -7.10
N ILE A 290 -14.65 1.13 -6.16
CA ILE A 290 -13.30 0.58 -6.27
C ILE A 290 -12.99 -0.22 -5.01
N THR A 291 -12.50 -1.46 -5.19
CA THR A 291 -12.11 -2.35 -4.10
C THR A 291 -10.62 -2.65 -4.22
N PHE A 292 -9.86 -2.41 -3.16
CA PHE A 292 -8.43 -2.71 -3.08
C PHE A 292 -8.18 -4.08 -2.47
N TYR A 293 -7.16 -4.77 -2.96
CA TYR A 293 -6.79 -6.13 -2.54
C TYR A 293 -5.29 -6.23 -2.22
N PHE A 294 -4.98 -7.03 -1.24
CA PHE A 294 -3.64 -7.50 -0.91
C PHE A 294 -3.67 -9.02 -0.81
N ASP A 295 -2.91 -9.74 -1.66
CA ASP A 295 -2.87 -11.21 -1.74
C ASP A 295 -4.29 -11.83 -1.76
N ASP A 296 -5.16 -11.29 -2.62
CA ASP A 296 -6.59 -11.62 -2.79
C ASP A 296 -7.50 -11.28 -1.59
N ILE A 297 -6.97 -10.66 -0.54
CA ILE A 297 -7.76 -10.21 0.61
C ILE A 297 -8.18 -8.75 0.38
N VAL A 298 -9.46 -8.43 0.60
CA VAL A 298 -9.93 -7.04 0.55
C VAL A 298 -9.24 -6.20 1.62
N VAL A 299 -8.64 -5.10 1.18
CA VAL A 299 -8.06 -4.06 2.06
C VAL A 299 -9.10 -3.01 2.39
N HIS A 300 -9.77 -2.51 1.36
CA HIS A 300 -10.73 -1.43 1.47
C HIS A 300 -11.64 -1.41 0.24
N ARG A 301 -12.88 -0.95 0.43
CA ARG A 301 -13.82 -0.68 -0.67
C ARG A 301 -14.37 0.74 -0.51
N VAL A 302 -14.36 1.49 -1.59
CA VAL A 302 -14.96 2.82 -1.68
C VAL A 302 -16.09 2.75 -2.69
N ASN A 303 -17.31 3.10 -2.26
CA ASN A 303 -18.45 3.24 -3.14
C ASN A 303 -18.68 4.74 -3.42
N LYS A 304 -19.18 5.04 -4.60
CA LYS A 304 -19.51 6.40 -5.03
C LYS A 304 -20.41 7.17 -4.03
N GLY A 305 -21.30 6.46 -3.33
CA GLY A 305 -22.20 7.05 -2.34
C GLY A 305 -21.57 7.30 -0.98
N ASP A 306 -20.50 6.57 -0.59
CA ASP A 306 -19.89 6.64 0.75
C ASP A 306 -19.15 7.96 1.00
N THR A 307 -18.80 8.65 -0.06
CA THR A 307 -17.93 9.82 -0.01
C THR A 307 -18.67 11.14 0.20
N GLY A 308 -20.00 11.13 0.22
CA GLY A 308 -20.80 12.38 0.24
C GLY A 308 -20.56 13.28 -0.97
N LEU A 309 -20.05 12.73 -2.08
CA LEU A 309 -19.48 13.46 -3.19
C LEU A 309 -20.47 13.69 -4.31
N ALA A 310 -20.51 14.93 -4.76
CA ALA A 310 -21.14 15.32 -6.01
C ALA A 310 -20.31 14.90 -7.24
N TYR A 311 -19.03 14.51 -7.08
CA TYR A 311 -18.10 14.23 -8.15
C TYR A 311 -17.38 12.87 -7.97
N TRP A 312 -17.47 12.00 -8.98
CA TRP A 312 -16.87 10.67 -9.02
C TRP A 312 -16.10 10.49 -10.33
N PRO A 313 -14.78 10.80 -10.36
CA PRO A 313 -13.98 10.77 -11.60
C PRO A 313 -13.71 9.34 -12.10
N PHE A 314 -14.03 8.33 -11.32
CA PHE A 314 -13.81 6.92 -11.62
C PHE A 314 -14.99 6.25 -12.34
N GLY A 315 -16.08 6.96 -12.56
CA GLY A 315 -17.26 6.49 -13.28
C GLY A 315 -17.52 7.28 -14.56
N LYS A 316 -18.59 6.94 -15.27
CA LYS A 316 -19.00 7.69 -16.47
C LYS A 316 -19.20 9.14 -16.15
N SER A 317 -18.67 10.01 -17.02
CA SER A 317 -18.95 11.45 -16.99
C SER A 317 -20.43 11.73 -17.24
N GLN A 318 -20.88 12.96 -16.97
CA GLN A 318 -22.24 13.39 -17.30
C GLN A 318 -22.56 13.27 -18.80
N ALA A 319 -21.55 13.36 -19.67
CA ALA A 319 -21.67 13.13 -21.10
C ALA A 319 -21.66 11.62 -21.48
N GLY A 320 -21.69 10.71 -20.53
CA GLY A 320 -21.70 9.26 -20.76
C GLY A 320 -20.36 8.66 -21.19
N VAL A 321 -19.27 9.42 -21.10
CA VAL A 321 -17.92 8.97 -21.49
C VAL A 321 -17.27 8.20 -20.35
N ASP A 322 -16.79 6.98 -20.64
CA ASP A 322 -16.04 6.17 -19.69
C ASP A 322 -14.68 6.83 -19.37
N PRO A 323 -14.25 6.85 -18.10
CA PRO A 323 -12.95 7.38 -17.71
C PRO A 323 -11.84 6.46 -18.20
N LYS A 324 -10.64 7.03 -18.43
CA LYS A 324 -9.43 6.30 -18.78
C LYS A 324 -8.32 6.70 -17.84
N PHE A 325 -7.61 5.71 -17.32
CA PHE A 325 -6.48 5.92 -16.42
C PHE A 325 -5.23 5.23 -16.97
N TYR A 326 -4.07 5.81 -16.72
CA TYR A 326 -2.78 5.24 -17.06
C TYR A 326 -2.02 4.83 -15.80
N VAL A 327 -1.17 3.82 -15.91
CA VAL A 327 -0.40 3.25 -14.79
C VAL A 327 0.88 4.04 -14.58
N ILE A 328 1.26 4.15 -13.32
CA ILE A 328 2.53 4.72 -12.85
C ILE A 328 3.17 3.75 -11.85
N LEU A 329 4.48 3.54 -11.99
CA LEU A 329 5.34 2.84 -11.03
C LEU A 329 6.49 3.77 -10.67
N ASN A 330 6.76 3.96 -9.38
CA ASN A 330 7.89 4.78 -8.94
C ASN A 330 8.43 4.34 -7.56
N LEU A 331 9.63 4.81 -7.29
CA LEU A 331 10.21 4.77 -5.94
C LEU A 331 10.59 6.20 -5.54
N ALA A 332 9.74 6.84 -4.75
CA ALA A 332 10.04 8.13 -4.13
C ALA A 332 10.91 7.93 -2.87
N MET A 333 11.65 8.98 -2.50
CA MET A 333 12.49 9.02 -1.32
C MET A 333 12.12 10.22 -0.45
N GLY A 334 11.87 9.99 0.83
CA GLY A 334 11.48 11.06 1.74
C GLY A 334 10.08 11.60 1.48
N GLY A 335 9.93 12.92 1.55
CA GLY A 335 8.66 13.60 1.31
C GLY A 335 7.65 13.49 2.45
N ASN A 336 6.46 14.06 2.21
CA ASN A 336 5.40 14.17 3.22
C ASN A 336 4.90 12.79 3.71
N PHE A 337 4.88 11.78 2.83
CA PHE A 337 4.43 10.45 3.17
C PHE A 337 5.60 9.52 3.57
N GLY A 338 6.72 9.52 2.83
CA GLY A 338 7.86 8.68 3.12
C GLY A 338 8.61 9.05 4.40
N GLY A 339 8.50 10.32 4.83
CA GLY A 339 9.16 10.84 6.03
C GLY A 339 10.65 11.06 5.86
N ALA A 340 11.37 11.19 6.96
CA ALA A 340 12.83 11.38 6.95
C ALA A 340 13.52 10.11 6.42
N VAL A 341 14.51 10.29 5.54
CA VAL A 341 15.30 9.17 5.03
C VAL A 341 16.44 8.86 5.99
N ASP A 342 16.59 7.57 6.35
CA ASP A 342 17.70 7.12 7.19
C ASP A 342 19.05 7.55 6.60
N SER A 343 19.87 8.20 7.44
CA SER A 343 21.19 8.69 7.04
C SER A 343 22.15 7.58 6.61
N GLY A 344 21.98 6.36 7.11
CA GLY A 344 22.76 5.19 6.74
C GLY A 344 22.29 4.50 5.46
N LEU A 345 21.08 4.83 4.94
CA LEU A 345 20.57 4.23 3.72
C LEU A 345 21.32 4.79 2.50
N THR A 346 21.94 3.93 1.71
CA THR A 346 22.69 4.31 0.50
C THR A 346 21.99 3.91 -0.80
N SER A 347 21.15 2.86 -0.75
CA SER A 347 20.40 2.37 -1.91
C SER A 347 19.17 1.63 -1.45
N ALA A 348 18.11 1.66 -2.27
CA ALA A 348 16.89 0.88 -2.09
C ALA A 348 16.33 0.46 -3.45
N THR A 349 15.72 -0.73 -3.55
CA THR A 349 15.18 -1.24 -4.81
C THR A 349 13.76 -1.75 -4.63
N LEU A 350 12.85 -1.21 -5.44
CA LEU A 350 11.52 -1.74 -5.68
C LEU A 350 11.63 -2.80 -6.78
N ASN A 351 11.14 -4.02 -6.53
CA ASN A 351 11.11 -5.07 -7.54
C ASN A 351 9.67 -5.34 -7.96
N VAL A 352 9.41 -5.31 -9.27
CA VAL A 352 8.10 -5.60 -9.85
C VAL A 352 8.23 -6.78 -10.79
N ASP A 353 7.56 -7.89 -10.44
CA ASP A 353 7.58 -9.14 -11.18
C ASP A 353 6.72 -9.00 -12.45
N TRP A 354 5.50 -8.47 -12.29
CA TRP A 354 4.59 -8.22 -13.40
C TRP A 354 3.50 -7.20 -13.03
N VAL A 355 2.86 -6.65 -14.06
CA VAL A 355 1.60 -5.90 -13.98
C VAL A 355 0.61 -6.55 -14.93
N ARG A 356 -0.57 -6.90 -14.45
CA ARG A 356 -1.60 -7.60 -15.23
C ARG A 356 -2.96 -6.92 -15.10
N TYR A 357 -3.69 -6.91 -16.19
CA TYR A 357 -5.02 -6.32 -16.25
C TYR A 357 -6.02 -7.28 -16.88
N TYR A 358 -7.20 -7.40 -16.26
CA TYR A 358 -8.21 -8.39 -16.59
C TYR A 358 -9.58 -7.75 -16.77
N SER A 359 -10.41 -8.36 -17.62
CA SER A 359 -11.85 -8.14 -17.53
C SER A 359 -12.46 -8.99 -16.42
N VAL A 360 -13.49 -8.43 -15.78
CA VAL A 360 -14.28 -9.07 -14.73
C VAL A 360 -15.74 -8.74 -15.00
N ASN A 361 -16.61 -9.76 -15.09
CA ASN A 361 -18.06 -9.60 -15.34
C ASN A 361 -18.36 -8.69 -16.56
N GLY A 362 -17.57 -8.80 -17.62
CA GLY A 362 -17.70 -7.96 -18.82
C GLY A 362 -17.18 -6.54 -18.68
N LEU A 363 -16.70 -6.14 -17.51
CA LEU A 363 -16.01 -4.87 -17.29
C LEU A 363 -14.52 -5.03 -17.60
N GLY A 364 -13.92 -4.00 -18.15
CA GLY A 364 -12.50 -3.95 -18.49
C GLY A 364 -12.28 -3.65 -19.97
N LYS A 365 -11.51 -2.56 -20.22
CA LYS A 365 -11.11 -2.17 -21.59
C LYS A 365 -9.68 -1.64 -21.55
N VAL A 366 -8.87 -2.05 -22.52
CA VAL A 366 -7.54 -1.52 -22.78
C VAL A 366 -7.59 -0.64 -24.02
N SER A 367 -7.00 0.54 -23.94
CA SER A 367 -6.76 1.42 -25.10
C SER A 367 -5.25 1.51 -25.30
N GLN A 368 -4.76 1.08 -26.45
CA GLN A 368 -3.37 1.22 -26.87
C GLN A 368 -3.31 2.13 -28.09
N LYS A 369 -2.23 2.94 -28.20
CA LYS A 369 -1.94 3.74 -29.40
C LYS A 369 -1.09 2.96 -30.37
#